data_10619347978cc0f9d90117ff0f56b52f
#
_entry.id   10619347978cc0f9d90117ff0f56b52f
#
_cell.length_a   1.000
_cell.length_b   1.000
_cell.length_c   1.000
_cell.angle_alpha   90.00
_cell.angle_beta   90.00
_cell.angle_gamma   90.00
#
_symmetry.space_group_name_H-M   'P 1'
#
loop_
_entity.id
_entity.type
_entity.pdbx_description
1 polymer ?
#
loop_
_entity_poly.entity_id
_entity_poly.type
_entity_poly.pdbx_seq_one_letter_code
_entity_poly.pdbx_strand_id
1 'polypeptide(L)'
;MRRILAVLVAASVCSPAIAQDAKQLKLGAEIYERNCSPCHGARMLDPQGASDLRKFPRDQRERFVNSVTRGKNQMPPWGDLLKPEQIEALWAYVAGAEGIYGH
;
A
#
# COMPACT_ATOMS: atom_id res chain seq x y z
N MET A 1 16.06 -41.65 36.80
CA MET A 1 15.18 -40.50 36.67
C MET A 1 15.39 -39.77 35.38
N ARG A 2 14.36 -39.65 34.59
CA ARG A 2 14.49 -39.04 33.29
C ARG A 2 13.94 -37.67 33.26
N ARG A 3 14.75 -36.75 32.86
CA ARG A 3 14.28 -35.41 32.61
C ARG A 3 14.00 -35.25 31.14
N ILE A 4 12.77 -35.00 30.85
CA ILE A 4 12.39 -34.64 29.52
C ILE A 4 12.62 -33.15 29.39
N LEU A 5 13.67 -32.80 28.70
CA LEU A 5 13.87 -31.42 28.29
C LEU A 5 12.90 -31.15 27.16
N ALA A 6 11.82 -30.49 27.53
CA ALA A 6 10.99 -29.90 26.49
C ALA A 6 11.82 -28.80 25.85
N VAL A 7 12.38 -29.09 24.70
CA VAL A 7 12.98 -28.08 23.87
C VAL A 7 11.84 -27.25 23.30
N LEU A 8 11.60 -26.13 23.96
CA LEU A 8 10.78 -25.11 23.38
C LEU A 8 11.55 -24.55 22.19
N VAL A 9 11.31 -25.13 21.05
CA VAL A 9 11.73 -24.52 19.81
C VAL A 9 10.83 -23.30 19.63
N ALA A 10 11.32 -22.16 20.04
CA ALA A 10 10.72 -20.91 19.65
C ALA A 10 10.96 -20.79 18.16
N ALA A 11 10.05 -21.34 17.40
CA ALA A 11 10.00 -21.05 15.99
C ALA A 11 9.65 -19.58 15.86
N SER A 12 10.61 -18.76 15.46
CA SER A 12 10.31 -17.41 15.04
C SER A 12 9.55 -17.52 13.72
N VAL A 13 8.25 -17.71 13.85
CA VAL A 13 7.37 -17.72 12.71
C VAL A 13 7.02 -16.27 12.44
N CYS A 14 7.34 -15.77 11.25
CA CYS A 14 6.75 -14.54 10.76
C CYS A 14 5.24 -14.69 10.91
N SER A 15 4.63 -13.81 11.70
CA SER A 15 3.19 -13.78 11.84
C SER A 15 2.57 -13.73 10.44
N PRO A 16 1.55 -14.55 10.13
CA PRO A 16 0.88 -14.50 8.83
C PRO A 16 0.40 -13.10 8.46
N ALA A 17 0.02 -12.29 9.46
CA ALA A 17 -0.42 -10.91 9.24
C ALA A 17 0.72 -10.04 8.70
N ILE A 18 1.94 -10.17 9.22
CA ILE A 18 3.10 -9.40 8.76
C ILE A 18 3.48 -9.79 7.32
N ALA A 19 3.46 -11.08 7.01
CA ALA A 19 3.75 -11.56 5.67
C ALA A 19 2.72 -11.07 4.65
N GLN A 20 1.45 -11.02 5.04
CA GLN A 20 0.37 -10.51 4.20
C GLN A 20 0.49 -9.01 3.97
N ASP A 21 0.87 -8.25 5.01
CA ASP A 21 1.08 -6.80 4.88
C ASP A 21 2.23 -6.49 3.93
N ALA A 22 3.33 -7.24 4.00
CA ALA A 22 4.45 -7.07 3.10
C ALA A 22 4.08 -7.38 1.65
N LYS A 23 3.30 -8.41 1.43
CA LYS A 23 2.77 -8.77 0.12
C LYS A 23 1.85 -7.69 -0.42
N GLN A 24 0.97 -7.18 0.41
CA GLN A 24 0.04 -6.11 0.04
C GLN A 24 0.80 -4.84 -0.33
N LEU A 25 1.80 -4.45 0.44
CA LEU A 25 2.62 -3.28 0.14
C LEU A 25 3.35 -3.42 -1.18
N LYS A 26 3.88 -4.59 -1.46
CA LYS A 26 4.57 -4.87 -2.72
C LYS A 26 3.60 -4.77 -3.90
N LEU A 27 2.42 -5.35 -3.76
CA LEU A 27 1.39 -5.26 -4.79
C LEU A 27 0.98 -3.82 -5.03
N GLY A 28 0.76 -3.06 -3.96
CA GLY A 28 0.42 -1.64 -4.05
C GLY A 28 1.49 -0.83 -4.75
N ALA A 29 2.75 -1.09 -4.44
CA ALA A 29 3.88 -0.43 -5.09
C ALA A 29 3.92 -0.72 -6.59
N GLU A 30 3.69 -1.96 -6.98
CA GLU A 30 3.68 -2.36 -8.39
C GLU A 30 2.53 -1.70 -9.16
N ILE A 31 1.35 -1.66 -8.56
CA ILE A 31 0.18 -1.00 -9.15
C ILE A 31 0.44 0.49 -9.29
N TYR A 32 0.97 1.11 -8.24
CA TYR A 32 1.29 2.53 -8.24
C TYR A 32 2.26 2.88 -9.37
N GLU A 33 3.36 2.16 -9.48
CA GLU A 33 4.39 2.46 -10.48
C GLU A 33 3.85 2.33 -11.90
N ARG A 34 2.97 1.36 -12.14
CA ARG A 34 2.39 1.12 -13.46
C ARG A 34 1.34 2.12 -13.87
N ASN A 35 0.49 2.52 -12.92
CA ASN A 35 -0.75 3.24 -13.24
C ASN A 35 -0.78 4.68 -12.73
N CYS A 36 -0.10 4.96 -11.63
CA CYS A 36 -0.21 6.24 -10.93
C CYS A 36 1.03 7.12 -11.10
N SER A 37 2.20 6.51 -11.20
CA SER A 37 3.45 7.25 -11.29
C SER A 37 3.55 8.18 -12.49
N PRO A 38 2.93 7.90 -13.65
CA PRO A 38 3.01 8.83 -14.77
C PRO A 38 2.52 10.23 -14.44
N CYS A 39 1.55 10.36 -13.52
CA CYS A 39 1.01 11.66 -13.10
C CYS A 39 1.50 12.08 -11.72
N HIS A 40 1.61 11.13 -10.78
CA HIS A 40 1.94 11.41 -9.38
C HIS A 40 3.44 11.30 -9.06
N GLY A 41 4.23 10.88 -10.02
CA GLY A 41 5.68 10.75 -9.87
C GLY A 41 6.12 9.39 -9.37
N ALA A 42 7.30 8.96 -9.79
CA ALA A 42 7.91 7.72 -9.30
C ALA A 42 8.05 7.80 -7.79
N ARG A 43 7.57 6.79 -7.09
CA ARG A 43 7.59 6.71 -5.62
C ARG A 43 6.92 7.91 -4.96
N MET A 44 5.98 8.55 -5.65
CA MET A 44 5.26 9.75 -5.19
C MET A 44 6.17 10.95 -4.92
N LEU A 45 7.36 10.99 -5.50
CA LEU A 45 8.35 12.01 -5.16
C LEU A 45 8.28 13.26 -6.04
N ASP A 46 7.69 13.18 -7.21
CA ASP A 46 7.73 14.27 -8.16
C ASP A 46 6.39 14.39 -8.91
N PRO A 47 5.34 14.84 -8.21
CA PRO A 47 4.01 14.93 -8.81
C PRO A 47 3.95 16.08 -9.81
N GLN A 48 3.80 15.75 -11.07
CA GLN A 48 3.79 16.73 -12.16
C GLN A 48 2.39 17.31 -12.34
N GLY A 49 2.02 18.23 -11.47
CA GLY A 49 0.71 18.88 -11.50
C GLY A 49 -0.40 18.10 -10.81
N ALA A 50 -0.19 16.84 -10.47
CA ALA A 50 -1.14 16.05 -9.69
C ALA A 50 -0.95 16.31 -8.18
N SER A 51 -1.91 15.87 -7.38
CA SER A 51 -1.83 16.00 -5.94
C SER A 51 -0.64 15.21 -5.38
N ASP A 52 0.03 15.79 -4.38
CA ASP A 52 1.11 15.10 -3.68
C ASP A 52 0.52 14.06 -2.73
N LEU A 53 0.59 12.80 -3.12
CA LEU A 53 0.00 11.70 -2.35
C LEU A 53 0.69 11.44 -1.03
N ARG A 54 1.93 11.91 -0.86
CA ARG A 54 2.63 11.80 0.43
C ARG A 54 1.95 12.64 1.51
N LYS A 55 1.23 13.67 1.10
CA LYS A 55 0.48 14.56 2.00
C LYS A 55 -0.97 14.14 2.19
N PHE A 56 -1.39 13.05 1.58
CA PHE A 56 -2.77 12.61 1.69
C PHE A 56 -3.07 12.19 3.14
N PRO A 57 -4.18 12.67 3.73
CA PRO A 57 -4.50 12.35 5.13
C PRO A 57 -4.71 10.85 5.35
N ARG A 58 -4.01 10.30 6.34
CA ARG A 58 -4.06 8.87 6.66
C ARG A 58 -5.39 8.41 7.22
N ASP A 59 -6.18 9.34 7.74
CA ASP A 59 -7.51 9.05 8.29
C ASP A 59 -8.62 9.17 7.26
N GLN A 60 -8.29 9.40 5.98
CA GLN A 60 -9.27 9.57 4.92
C GLN A 60 -9.19 8.49 3.84
N ARG A 61 -9.10 7.26 4.30
CA ARG A 61 -9.02 6.10 3.41
C ARG A 61 -10.20 6.05 2.42
N GLU A 62 -11.41 6.28 2.89
CA GLU A 62 -12.61 6.20 2.03
C GLU A 62 -12.58 7.23 0.92
N ARG A 63 -12.11 8.43 1.22
CA ARG A 63 -11.95 9.46 0.18
C ARG A 63 -10.96 9.02 -0.89
N PHE A 64 -9.86 8.40 -0.49
CA PHE A 64 -8.87 7.86 -1.41
C PHE A 64 -9.49 6.77 -2.29
N VAL A 65 -10.14 5.79 -1.67
CA VAL A 65 -10.76 4.67 -2.39
C VAL A 65 -11.81 5.17 -3.36
N ASN A 66 -12.65 6.11 -2.94
CA ASN A 66 -13.68 6.67 -3.81
C ASN A 66 -13.09 7.44 -4.98
N SER A 67 -12.05 8.25 -4.74
CA SER A 67 -11.42 9.04 -5.79
C SER A 67 -10.73 8.15 -6.83
N VAL A 68 -10.04 7.11 -6.38
CA VAL A 68 -9.40 6.16 -7.29
C VAL A 68 -10.44 5.35 -8.07
N THR A 69 -11.48 4.89 -7.39
CA THR A 69 -12.51 4.05 -8.00
C THR A 69 -13.31 4.80 -9.05
N ARG A 70 -13.74 6.01 -8.73
CA ARG A 70 -14.65 6.79 -9.57
C ARG A 70 -13.96 7.81 -10.46
N GLY A 71 -12.70 8.08 -10.19
CA GLY A 71 -11.97 9.17 -10.81
C GLY A 71 -12.28 10.51 -10.15
N LYS A 72 -11.42 11.48 -10.40
CA LYS A 72 -11.61 12.83 -9.90
C LYS A 72 -10.87 13.81 -10.81
N ASN A 73 -11.60 14.79 -11.34
CA ASN A 73 -11.04 15.75 -12.29
C ASN A 73 -10.42 15.01 -13.50
N GLN A 74 -9.13 15.17 -13.74
CA GLN A 74 -8.46 14.50 -14.85
C GLN A 74 -8.00 13.08 -14.53
N MET A 75 -8.12 12.64 -13.27
CA MET A 75 -7.76 11.28 -12.90
C MET A 75 -8.86 10.33 -13.35
N PRO A 76 -8.55 9.31 -14.16
CA PRO A 76 -9.57 8.39 -14.66
C PRO A 76 -10.10 7.47 -13.56
N PRO A 77 -11.29 6.86 -13.77
CA PRO A 77 -11.86 5.92 -12.81
C PRO A 77 -11.17 4.57 -12.91
N TRP A 78 -10.36 4.24 -11.92
CA TRP A 78 -9.60 3.00 -11.91
C TRP A 78 -10.41 1.79 -11.47
N GLY A 79 -11.63 2.01 -10.94
CA GLY A 79 -12.50 0.92 -10.50
C GLY A 79 -12.89 -0.07 -11.58
N ASP A 80 -12.82 0.35 -12.86
CA ASP A 80 -13.08 -0.54 -13.99
C ASP A 80 -11.88 -1.42 -14.35
N LEU A 81 -10.69 -1.05 -13.90
CA LEU A 81 -9.43 -1.72 -14.23
C LEU A 81 -8.80 -2.43 -13.03
N LEU A 82 -9.06 -1.95 -11.83
CA LEU A 82 -8.49 -2.49 -10.61
C LEU A 82 -9.58 -3.10 -9.73
N LYS A 83 -9.32 -4.27 -9.22
CA LYS A 83 -10.21 -4.92 -8.26
C LYS A 83 -10.16 -4.21 -6.91
N PRO A 84 -11.20 -4.32 -6.07
CA PRO A 84 -11.20 -3.68 -4.75
C PRO A 84 -9.96 -4.00 -3.91
N GLU A 85 -9.51 -5.25 -3.90
CA GLU A 85 -8.32 -5.64 -3.14
C GLU A 85 -7.04 -5.02 -3.70
N GLN A 86 -7.00 -4.71 -4.99
CA GLN A 86 -5.88 -4.00 -5.59
C GLN A 86 -5.87 -2.53 -5.19
N ILE A 87 -7.03 -1.90 -5.10
CA ILE A 87 -7.16 -0.53 -4.61
C ILE A 87 -6.79 -0.46 -3.13
N GLU A 88 -7.15 -1.46 -2.34
CA GLU A 88 -6.72 -1.56 -0.95
C GLU A 88 -5.19 -1.67 -0.83
N ALA A 89 -4.57 -2.46 -1.69
CA ALA A 89 -3.12 -2.56 -1.72
C ALA A 89 -2.48 -1.23 -2.09
N LEU A 90 -3.08 -0.52 -3.03
CA LEU A 90 -2.63 0.82 -3.42
C LEU A 90 -2.70 1.79 -2.25
N TRP A 91 -3.81 1.78 -1.51
CA TRP A 91 -3.95 2.60 -0.31
C TRP A 91 -2.89 2.26 0.74
N ALA A 92 -2.65 0.97 0.98
CA ALA A 92 -1.63 0.54 1.93
C ALA A 92 -0.25 1.09 1.56
N TYR A 93 0.09 1.09 0.28
CA TYR A 93 1.33 1.66 -0.22
C TYR A 93 1.38 3.17 0.00
N VAL A 94 0.36 3.90 -0.42
CA VAL A 94 0.31 5.37 -0.29
C VAL A 94 0.35 5.78 1.18
N ALA A 95 -0.46 5.15 2.03
CA ALA A 95 -0.53 5.47 3.45
C ALA A 95 0.75 5.10 4.19
N GLY A 96 1.44 4.05 3.74
CA GLY A 96 2.68 3.60 4.36
C GLY A 96 3.94 4.28 3.84
N ALA A 97 3.83 5.11 2.82
CA ALA A 97 4.99 5.68 2.12
C ALA A 97 5.85 6.57 3.00
N GLU A 98 5.24 7.23 3.98
CA GLU A 98 5.97 8.10 4.90
C GLU A 98 7.09 7.36 5.62
N GLY A 99 6.82 6.15 6.08
CA GLY A 99 7.82 5.32 6.73
C GLY A 99 8.85 4.74 5.79
N ILE A 100 8.54 4.66 4.49
CA ILE A 100 9.42 4.07 3.48
C ILE A 100 10.35 5.12 2.86
N TYR A 101 9.81 6.27 2.55
CA TYR A 101 10.54 7.29 1.79
C TYR A 101 10.93 8.51 2.60
N GLY A 102 10.52 8.61 3.83
CA GLY A 102 10.91 9.66 4.76
C GLY A 102 10.58 11.07 4.26
N HIS A 103 9.44 11.61 4.65
CA HIS A 103 9.12 13.00 4.31
C HIS A 103 8.78 13.83 5.51
#